data_789542cd0f1de4964512473c30dc9335
#
_entry.id   789542cd0f1de4964512473c30dc9335
#
_cell.length_a   1.000
_cell.length_b   1.000
_cell.length_c   1.000
_cell.angle_alpha   90.00
_cell.angle_beta   90.00
_cell.angle_gamma   90.00
#
_symmetry.space_group_name_H-M   'P 1'
#
loop_
_entity.id
_entity.type
_entity.pdbx_description
1 polymer ?
#
loop_
_entity_poly.entity_id
_entity_poly.type
_entity_poly.pdbx_seq_one_letter_code
_entity_poly.pdbx_strand_id
1 'polypeptide(L)'
;MQKTGRKIRKTYYQSNVEGLCNLWEIAKVLGVERVVFTSSIVTCGPTGSAEIGDEEKHCTMPDCFTEYQASKIIGEQQTCKYADQGLSLVTVNPTRVYGPGKMSEGNSLTRMITLYDRGKFPLLLNHGINVGNYVFVDDVIQGLVLAMEKGKTGERYILGGENVSLKQLFELIDELSGEKHFHINMPSWFALFYSRLEQKKAKWFGLYPLITPGWVETFLQDWVYSSSKAEKELGYKITSLKEGIRATLAWLRQIRKRPE
;
A
#
# COMPACT_ATOMS: atom_id res chain seq x y z
N MET A 1 3.71 -3.11 -13.46
CA MET A 1 3.48 -4.39 -14.16
C MET A 1 4.02 -5.55 -13.35
N GLN A 2 3.15 -6.24 -12.57
CA GLN A 2 3.56 -7.44 -11.81
C GLN A 2 3.52 -8.67 -12.72
N LYS A 3 4.56 -8.94 -13.48
CA LYS A 3 4.67 -10.19 -14.25
C LYS A 3 5.14 -11.31 -13.32
N THR A 4 4.46 -12.41 -13.23
CA THR A 4 4.74 -13.57 -12.38
C THR A 4 5.84 -14.45 -12.96
N GLY A 5 6.97 -14.62 -12.25
CA GLY A 5 8.06 -15.54 -12.58
C GLY A 5 9.46 -14.99 -12.32
N ARG A 6 10.49 -15.77 -12.62
CA ARG A 6 11.91 -15.42 -12.40
C ARG A 6 12.31 -14.04 -13.00
N LYS A 7 11.61 -13.61 -14.07
CA LYS A 7 11.82 -12.33 -14.76
C LYS A 7 11.33 -11.13 -13.96
N ILE A 8 10.35 -11.31 -13.07
CA ILE A 8 9.76 -10.26 -12.22
C ILE A 8 10.59 -10.02 -10.98
N ARG A 9 11.09 -11.09 -10.36
CA ARG A 9 12.03 -10.99 -9.27
C ARG A 9 13.19 -10.08 -9.67
N LYS A 10 13.70 -10.28 -10.89
CA LYS A 10 14.74 -9.42 -11.47
C LYS A 10 14.27 -7.97 -11.63
N THR A 11 13.03 -7.72 -12.10
CA THR A 11 12.51 -6.36 -12.32
C THR A 11 12.30 -5.61 -11.00
N TYR A 12 11.72 -6.26 -9.97
CA TYR A 12 11.58 -5.61 -8.65
C TYR A 12 12.93 -5.32 -8.02
N TYR A 13 13.86 -6.28 -8.08
CA TYR A 13 15.19 -6.09 -7.55
C TYR A 13 15.94 -4.96 -8.28
N GLN A 14 15.90 -4.96 -9.60
CA GLN A 14 16.53 -3.90 -10.40
C GLN A 14 15.95 -2.52 -10.11
N SER A 15 14.63 -2.38 -9.97
CA SER A 15 14.02 -1.07 -9.72
C SER A 15 14.12 -0.64 -8.26
N ASN A 16 13.83 -1.53 -7.32
CA ASN A 16 13.69 -1.17 -5.90
C ASN A 16 14.98 -1.34 -5.09
N VAL A 17 16.03 -1.94 -5.66
CA VAL A 17 17.32 -2.11 -5.00
C VAL A 17 18.44 -1.50 -5.84
N GLU A 18 18.74 -2.04 -7.01
CA GLU A 18 19.86 -1.54 -7.84
C GLU A 18 19.62 -0.09 -8.29
N GLY A 19 18.42 0.19 -8.83
CA GLY A 19 18.04 1.55 -9.27
C GLY A 19 18.03 2.54 -8.12
N LEU A 20 17.62 2.10 -6.93
CA LEU A 20 17.64 2.91 -5.72
C LEU A 20 19.07 3.24 -5.29
N CYS A 21 19.97 2.24 -5.23
CA CYS A 21 21.38 2.46 -4.91
C CYS A 21 22.03 3.46 -5.90
N ASN A 22 21.74 3.31 -7.21
CA ASN A 22 22.25 4.25 -8.22
C ASN A 22 21.76 5.69 -7.96
N LEU A 23 20.50 5.86 -7.55
CA LEU A 23 19.97 7.18 -7.18
C LEU A 23 20.68 7.76 -5.95
N TRP A 24 20.95 6.95 -4.94
CA TRP A 24 21.66 7.39 -3.73
C TRP A 24 23.12 7.81 -4.04
N GLU A 25 23.81 7.05 -4.88
CA GLU A 25 25.17 7.43 -5.33
C GLU A 25 25.17 8.76 -6.10
N ILE A 26 24.23 8.93 -7.01
CA ILE A 26 24.10 10.18 -7.77
C ILE A 26 23.74 11.34 -6.83
N ALA A 27 22.80 11.14 -5.91
CA ALA A 27 22.40 12.17 -4.95
C ALA A 27 23.60 12.62 -4.08
N LYS A 28 24.43 11.66 -3.65
CA LYS A 28 25.66 11.92 -2.90
C LYS A 28 26.68 12.72 -3.73
N VAL A 29 26.93 12.32 -4.98
CA VAL A 29 27.87 13.01 -5.89
C VAL A 29 27.42 14.44 -6.19
N LEU A 30 26.11 14.64 -6.38
CA LEU A 30 25.53 15.95 -6.70
C LEU A 30 25.31 16.84 -5.45
N GLY A 31 25.59 16.36 -4.26
CA GLY A 31 25.37 17.11 -3.02
C GLY A 31 23.92 17.44 -2.76
N VAL A 32 22.99 16.51 -3.08
CA VAL A 32 21.56 16.70 -2.81
C VAL A 32 21.36 16.89 -1.32
N GLU A 33 20.76 18.00 -0.93
CA GLU A 33 20.60 18.38 0.49
C GLU A 33 19.72 17.39 1.26
N ARG A 34 18.66 16.87 0.63
CA ARG A 34 17.74 15.90 1.26
C ARG A 34 17.01 15.07 0.23
N VAL A 35 16.75 13.82 0.59
CA VAL A 35 15.96 12.88 -0.21
C VAL A 35 14.87 12.25 0.64
N VAL A 36 13.64 12.20 0.14
CA VAL A 36 12.54 11.43 0.75
C VAL A 36 12.33 10.15 -0.04
N PHE A 37 12.54 9.01 0.62
CA PHE A 37 12.34 7.69 0.04
C PHE A 37 10.94 7.17 0.36
N THR A 38 10.12 6.98 -0.67
CA THR A 38 8.82 6.34 -0.53
C THR A 38 8.97 4.82 -0.52
N SER A 39 8.90 4.25 0.68
CA SER A 39 8.84 2.81 0.88
C SER A 39 7.38 2.32 0.92
N SER A 40 7.02 1.48 1.85
CA SER A 40 5.65 0.96 2.03
C SER A 40 5.49 0.33 3.40
N ILE A 41 4.30 0.36 3.95
CA ILE A 41 3.97 -0.32 5.21
C ILE A 41 4.26 -1.83 5.19
N VAL A 42 4.34 -2.44 4.02
CA VAL A 42 4.66 -3.87 3.91
C VAL A 42 6.02 -4.25 4.50
N THR A 43 6.94 -3.28 4.62
CA THR A 43 8.25 -3.49 5.25
C THR A 43 8.17 -3.63 6.77
N CYS A 44 7.10 -3.14 7.37
CA CYS A 44 6.82 -3.32 8.80
C CYS A 44 6.16 -4.68 9.08
N GLY A 45 5.44 -5.26 8.09
CA GLY A 45 4.77 -6.56 8.23
C GLY A 45 3.35 -6.47 8.78
N PRO A 46 2.65 -7.61 8.93
CA PRO A 46 1.34 -7.65 9.55
C PRO A 46 1.45 -7.45 11.07
N THR A 47 0.35 -6.99 11.67
CA THR A 47 0.22 -6.88 13.13
C THR A 47 -0.52 -8.09 13.68
N GLY A 48 -0.32 -8.38 14.97
CA GLY A 48 -1.15 -9.34 15.70
C GLY A 48 -2.55 -8.77 15.96
N SER A 49 -3.51 -9.63 16.33
CA SER A 49 -4.93 -9.29 16.50
C SER A 49 -5.25 -8.22 17.57
N ALA A 50 -4.28 -7.82 18.38
CA ALA A 50 -4.44 -6.75 19.40
C ALA A 50 -3.27 -5.76 19.38
N GLU A 51 -2.40 -5.85 18.38
CA GLU A 51 -1.19 -5.05 18.27
C GLU A 51 -1.43 -3.84 17.37
N ILE A 52 -0.98 -2.67 17.82
CA ILE A 52 -0.86 -1.48 16.98
C ILE A 52 0.62 -1.33 16.64
N GLY A 53 0.96 -1.53 15.38
CA GLY A 53 2.33 -1.36 14.89
C GLY A 53 2.70 0.12 14.77
N ASP A 54 3.99 0.37 14.87
CA ASP A 54 4.61 1.68 14.67
C ASP A 54 5.89 1.54 13.84
N GLU A 55 6.71 2.58 13.82
CA GLU A 55 7.96 2.62 13.06
C GLU A 55 9.04 1.65 13.55
N GLU A 56 8.95 1.13 14.77
CA GLU A 56 9.90 0.14 15.32
C GLU A 56 9.63 -1.28 14.83
N LYS A 57 8.45 -1.52 14.26
CA LYS A 57 8.09 -2.83 13.73
C LYS A 57 8.81 -3.11 12.40
N HIS A 58 9.44 -4.27 12.31
CA HIS A 58 10.15 -4.73 11.11
C HIS A 58 9.70 -6.12 10.69
N CYS A 59 9.41 -6.27 9.41
CA CYS A 59 9.20 -7.58 8.80
C CYS A 59 10.53 -8.22 8.42
N THR A 60 10.66 -9.51 8.68
CA THR A 60 11.84 -10.26 8.27
C THR A 60 11.67 -10.88 6.89
N MET A 61 12.76 -11.20 6.20
CA MET A 61 12.71 -11.79 4.85
C MET A 61 11.93 -13.11 4.76
N PRO A 62 12.01 -14.03 5.74
CA PRO A 62 11.21 -15.25 5.75
C PRO A 62 9.70 -15.03 5.82
N ASP A 63 9.27 -13.90 6.41
CA ASP A 63 7.85 -13.57 6.63
C ASP A 63 7.21 -12.83 5.46
N CYS A 64 7.95 -12.63 4.36
CA CYS A 64 7.44 -11.91 3.20
C CYS A 64 6.41 -12.72 2.41
N PHE A 65 5.23 -12.14 2.19
CA PHE A 65 4.17 -12.72 1.35
C PHE A 65 4.43 -12.51 -0.14
N THR A 66 5.19 -11.48 -0.51
CA THR A 66 5.40 -11.08 -1.89
C THR A 66 6.85 -10.70 -2.18
N GLU A 67 7.28 -10.89 -3.44
CA GLU A 67 8.58 -10.43 -3.92
C GLU A 67 8.72 -8.90 -3.89
N TYR A 68 7.58 -8.18 -4.01
CA TYR A 68 7.53 -6.73 -3.83
C TYR A 68 7.93 -6.34 -2.40
N GLN A 69 7.34 -6.99 -1.39
CA GLN A 69 7.66 -6.78 0.02
C GLN A 69 9.15 -7.02 0.28
N ALA A 70 9.69 -8.17 -0.16
CA ALA A 70 11.09 -8.49 -0.03
C ALA A 70 12.00 -7.43 -0.67
N SER A 71 11.67 -6.95 -1.88
CA SER A 71 12.46 -5.93 -2.56
C SER A 71 12.44 -4.58 -1.83
N LYS A 72 11.30 -4.20 -1.21
CA LYS A 72 11.19 -2.98 -0.42
C LYS A 72 11.98 -3.06 0.88
N ILE A 73 11.98 -4.22 1.57
CA ILE A 73 12.81 -4.44 2.76
C ILE A 73 14.29 -4.26 2.43
N ILE A 74 14.78 -4.89 1.35
CA ILE A 74 16.17 -4.73 0.93
C ILE A 74 16.46 -3.27 0.57
N GLY A 75 15.54 -2.60 -0.13
CA GLY A 75 15.66 -1.18 -0.47
C GLY A 75 15.80 -0.28 0.78
N GLU A 76 15.00 -0.50 1.82
CA GLU A 76 15.13 0.23 3.08
C GLU A 76 16.48 -0.04 3.77
N GLN A 77 16.92 -1.30 3.81
CA GLN A 77 18.23 -1.64 4.39
C GLN A 77 19.39 -0.93 3.66
N GLN A 78 19.31 -0.80 2.33
CA GLN A 78 20.30 0.00 1.59
C GLN A 78 20.15 1.49 1.93
N THR A 79 18.93 2.02 2.00
CA THR A 79 18.67 3.41 2.35
C THR A 79 19.26 3.78 3.71
N CYS A 80 19.11 2.93 4.73
CA CYS A 80 19.76 3.13 6.04
C CYS A 80 21.28 3.22 5.92
N LYS A 81 21.92 2.33 5.15
CA LYS A 81 23.38 2.36 4.96
C LYS A 81 23.86 3.66 4.31
N TYR A 82 23.12 4.21 3.37
CA TYR A 82 23.49 5.51 2.76
C TYR A 82 23.24 6.69 3.71
N ALA A 83 22.22 6.60 4.55
CA ALA A 83 22.00 7.59 5.61
C ALA A 83 23.16 7.59 6.62
N ASP A 84 23.63 6.41 7.04
CA ASP A 84 24.81 6.26 7.92
C ASP A 84 26.10 6.81 7.30
N GLN A 85 26.18 6.86 5.97
CA GLN A 85 27.28 7.48 5.22
C GLN A 85 27.14 8.99 5.01
N GLY A 86 26.12 9.60 5.62
CA GLY A 86 25.92 11.05 5.63
C GLY A 86 24.98 11.61 4.56
N LEU A 87 24.31 10.75 3.76
CA LEU A 87 23.26 11.23 2.85
C LEU A 87 21.99 11.52 3.66
N SER A 88 21.45 12.74 3.57
CA SER A 88 20.22 13.12 4.26
C SER A 88 19.01 12.41 3.65
N LEU A 89 18.71 11.22 4.17
CA LEU A 89 17.61 10.37 3.74
C LEU A 89 16.53 10.29 4.82
N VAL A 90 15.27 10.48 4.39
CA VAL A 90 14.08 10.28 5.22
C VAL A 90 13.21 9.21 4.54
N THR A 91 12.81 8.19 5.28
CA THR A 91 11.95 7.13 4.75
C THR A 91 10.50 7.38 5.14
N VAL A 92 9.58 7.25 4.19
CA VAL A 92 8.13 7.25 4.48
C VAL A 92 7.50 5.94 4.06
N ASN A 93 6.60 5.44 4.89
CA ASN A 93 5.90 4.17 4.70
C ASN A 93 4.38 4.43 4.59
N PRO A 94 3.87 4.76 3.39
CA PRO A 94 2.44 4.85 3.19
C PRO A 94 1.77 3.51 3.45
N THR A 95 0.56 3.54 4.02
CA THR A 95 -0.26 2.37 4.23
C THR A 95 -1.08 2.01 2.97
N ARG A 96 -2.32 1.59 3.07
CA ARG A 96 -3.18 1.28 1.92
C ARG A 96 -3.74 2.58 1.35
N VAL A 97 -3.06 3.12 0.35
CA VAL A 97 -3.43 4.39 -0.29
C VAL A 97 -4.66 4.24 -1.18
N TYR A 98 -5.60 5.15 -1.04
CA TYR A 98 -6.78 5.29 -1.92
C TYR A 98 -7.05 6.77 -2.23
N GLY A 99 -7.81 7.03 -3.27
CA GLY A 99 -8.21 8.40 -3.61
C GLY A 99 -8.25 8.68 -5.12
N PRO A 100 -8.59 9.92 -5.50
CA PRO A 100 -8.54 10.39 -6.87
C PRO A 100 -7.15 10.24 -7.48
N GLY A 101 -7.06 9.95 -8.78
CA GLY A 101 -5.79 9.90 -9.48
C GLY A 101 -5.77 8.89 -10.64
N LYS A 102 -4.63 8.75 -11.29
CA LYS A 102 -4.49 7.83 -12.42
C LYS A 102 -4.76 6.39 -11.99
N MET A 103 -5.70 5.73 -12.64
CA MET A 103 -6.00 4.32 -12.44
C MET A 103 -4.84 3.47 -12.99
N SER A 104 -3.90 3.13 -12.14
CA SER A 104 -2.75 2.28 -12.44
C SER A 104 -2.81 0.98 -11.63
N GLU A 105 -1.95 0.02 -11.96
CA GLU A 105 -1.82 -1.23 -11.21
C GLU A 105 -1.41 -0.99 -9.75
N GLY A 106 -0.67 0.09 -9.47
CA GLY A 106 -0.28 0.48 -8.10
C GLY A 106 -1.44 1.03 -7.27
N ASN A 107 -2.54 1.45 -7.90
CA ASN A 107 -3.73 1.98 -7.24
C ASN A 107 -4.80 0.89 -7.04
N SER A 108 -4.39 -0.26 -6.51
CA SER A 108 -5.24 -1.45 -6.37
C SER A 108 -6.45 -1.24 -5.45
N LEU A 109 -6.28 -0.44 -4.39
CA LEU A 109 -7.36 -0.16 -3.44
C LEU A 109 -8.45 0.72 -4.06
N THR A 110 -8.11 1.80 -4.75
CA THR A 110 -9.09 2.62 -5.48
C THR A 110 -9.80 1.81 -6.57
N ARG A 111 -9.08 0.90 -7.22
CA ARG A 111 -9.70 -0.04 -8.17
C ARG A 111 -10.70 -0.97 -7.48
N MET A 112 -10.37 -1.51 -6.32
CA MET A 112 -11.29 -2.33 -5.51
C MET A 112 -12.54 -1.53 -5.11
N ILE A 113 -12.37 -0.31 -4.60
CA ILE A 113 -13.48 0.61 -4.29
C ILE A 113 -14.35 0.85 -5.52
N THR A 114 -13.72 1.09 -6.69
CA THR A 114 -14.44 1.29 -7.96
C THR A 114 -15.25 0.09 -8.38
N LEU A 115 -14.69 -1.13 -8.26
CA LEU A 115 -15.38 -2.36 -8.62
C LEU A 115 -16.51 -2.68 -7.63
N TYR A 116 -16.29 -2.39 -6.35
CA TYR A 116 -17.31 -2.56 -5.32
C TYR A 116 -18.50 -1.60 -5.54
N ASP A 117 -18.25 -0.30 -5.70
CA ASP A 117 -19.27 0.72 -6.00
C ASP A 117 -20.06 0.43 -7.31
N ARG A 118 -19.53 -0.45 -8.17
CA ARG A 118 -20.22 -0.93 -9.39
C ARG A 118 -20.92 -2.27 -9.21
N GLY A 119 -20.94 -2.85 -8.01
CA GLY A 119 -21.47 -4.19 -7.76
C GLY A 119 -20.67 -5.33 -8.43
N LYS A 120 -19.43 -5.05 -8.87
CA LYS A 120 -18.58 -6.02 -9.59
C LYS A 120 -17.54 -6.70 -8.69
N PHE A 121 -17.54 -6.41 -7.39
CA PHE A 121 -16.65 -7.02 -6.41
C PHE A 121 -17.42 -7.40 -5.14
N PRO A 122 -18.22 -8.46 -5.16
CA PRO A 122 -19.04 -8.84 -4.02
C PRO A 122 -18.29 -9.67 -2.96
N LEU A 123 -16.95 -9.86 -3.11
CA LEU A 123 -16.21 -10.84 -2.33
C LEU A 123 -15.64 -10.24 -1.05
N LEU A 124 -15.96 -10.86 0.08
CA LEU A 124 -15.32 -10.63 1.37
C LEU A 124 -14.46 -11.83 1.76
N LEU A 125 -13.15 -11.64 1.89
CA LEU A 125 -12.26 -12.65 2.43
C LEU A 125 -12.47 -12.75 3.94
N ASN A 126 -12.62 -13.97 4.45
CA ASN A 126 -12.77 -14.21 5.90
C ASN A 126 -13.81 -13.27 6.55
N HIS A 127 -15.01 -13.17 5.98
CA HIS A 127 -16.07 -12.24 6.40
C HIS A 127 -15.69 -10.76 6.43
N GLY A 128 -14.54 -10.39 5.87
CA GLY A 128 -14.02 -9.02 5.85
C GLY A 128 -13.62 -8.49 7.23
N ILE A 129 -13.33 -9.35 8.20
CA ILE A 129 -13.04 -8.96 9.60
C ILE A 129 -11.62 -8.42 9.78
N ASN A 130 -10.68 -8.81 8.91
CA ASN A 130 -9.31 -8.36 9.02
C ASN A 130 -9.21 -6.84 8.81
N VAL A 131 -8.45 -6.22 9.73
CA VAL A 131 -8.28 -4.77 9.78
C VAL A 131 -7.14 -4.34 8.87
N GLY A 132 -7.37 -3.29 8.11
CA GLY A 132 -6.34 -2.59 7.34
C GLY A 132 -6.25 -1.13 7.75
N ASN A 133 -5.10 -0.52 7.58
CA ASN A 133 -4.95 0.92 7.69
C ASN A 133 -5.11 1.56 6.31
N TYR A 134 -6.03 2.51 6.16
CA TYR A 134 -6.41 3.12 4.89
C TYR A 134 -6.13 4.62 4.92
N VAL A 135 -5.30 5.09 3.99
CA VAL A 135 -4.85 6.48 3.92
C VAL A 135 -5.30 7.17 2.64
N PHE A 136 -5.79 8.40 2.75
CA PHE A 136 -6.17 9.20 1.61
C PHE A 136 -4.94 9.71 0.85
N VAL A 137 -5.00 9.74 -0.47
CA VAL A 137 -3.83 10.06 -1.31
C VAL A 137 -3.27 11.46 -1.05
N ASP A 138 -4.13 12.45 -0.78
CA ASP A 138 -3.68 13.82 -0.52
C ASP A 138 -2.93 13.92 0.80
N ASP A 139 -3.29 13.12 1.82
CA ASP A 139 -2.55 13.04 3.08
C ASP A 139 -1.13 12.49 2.85
N VAL A 140 -1.01 11.47 1.99
CA VAL A 140 0.31 10.92 1.62
C VAL A 140 1.15 11.98 0.91
N ILE A 141 0.57 12.75 -0.02
CA ILE A 141 1.27 13.84 -0.71
C ILE A 141 1.73 14.89 0.30
N GLN A 142 0.85 15.31 1.21
CA GLN A 142 1.21 16.25 2.28
C GLN A 142 2.31 15.68 3.17
N GLY A 143 2.20 14.40 3.56
CA GLY A 143 3.20 13.71 4.38
C GLY A 143 4.58 13.65 3.72
N LEU A 144 4.64 13.46 2.40
CA LEU A 144 5.89 13.50 1.62
C LEU A 144 6.55 14.89 1.66
N VAL A 145 5.76 15.95 1.48
CA VAL A 145 6.25 17.35 1.56
C VAL A 145 6.74 17.65 2.98
N LEU A 146 5.96 17.29 3.99
CA LEU A 146 6.34 17.49 5.40
C LEU A 146 7.61 16.69 5.77
N ALA A 147 7.78 15.47 5.26
CA ALA A 147 8.99 14.69 5.47
C ALA A 147 10.21 15.34 4.79
N MET A 148 10.03 15.96 3.63
CA MET A 148 11.07 16.75 2.97
C MET A 148 11.48 17.96 3.80
N GLU A 149 10.52 18.68 4.39
CA GLU A 149 10.77 19.92 5.14
C GLU A 149 11.29 19.66 6.56
N LYS A 150 10.71 18.69 7.28
CA LYS A 150 10.88 18.52 8.73
C LYS A 150 11.43 17.16 9.14
N GLY A 151 11.44 16.17 8.22
CA GLY A 151 11.87 14.82 8.55
C GLY A 151 13.31 14.78 9.05
N LYS A 152 13.60 13.95 10.02
CA LYS A 152 14.96 13.73 10.53
C LYS A 152 15.69 12.71 9.67
N THR A 153 16.94 12.98 9.37
CA THR A 153 17.81 12.07 8.61
C THR A 153 17.91 10.71 9.30
N GLY A 154 17.77 9.64 8.53
CA GLY A 154 17.81 8.26 9.01
C GLY A 154 16.46 7.77 9.56
N GLU A 155 15.52 8.67 9.82
CA GLU A 155 14.24 8.33 10.42
C GLU A 155 13.22 7.80 9.41
N ARG A 156 12.28 7.01 9.94
CA ARG A 156 11.13 6.46 9.23
C ARG A 156 9.85 7.08 9.77
N TYR A 157 8.88 7.33 8.90
CA TYR A 157 7.56 7.84 9.23
C TYR A 157 6.47 7.06 8.53
N ILE A 158 5.51 6.54 9.30
CA ILE A 158 4.33 5.89 8.76
C ILE A 158 3.31 6.95 8.37
N LEU A 159 2.98 7.00 7.08
CA LEU A 159 1.91 7.83 6.55
C LEU A 159 0.65 6.98 6.42
N GLY A 160 -0.05 6.84 7.53
CA GLY A 160 -1.27 6.05 7.65
C GLY A 160 -2.53 6.93 7.78
N GLY A 161 -3.67 6.26 7.74
CA GLY A 161 -4.98 6.84 7.99
C GLY A 161 -5.73 6.04 9.07
N GLU A 162 -7.00 5.72 8.83
CA GLU A 162 -7.82 5.01 9.78
C GLU A 162 -7.67 3.47 9.68
N ASN A 163 -7.72 2.83 10.85
CA ASN A 163 -7.71 1.37 10.99
C ASN A 163 -9.15 0.85 11.00
N VAL A 164 -9.59 0.23 9.91
CA VAL A 164 -10.92 -0.35 9.79
C VAL A 164 -10.87 -1.72 9.11
N SER A 165 -11.87 -2.55 9.35
CA SER A 165 -12.00 -3.82 8.63
C SER A 165 -12.46 -3.59 7.18
N LEU A 166 -12.19 -4.57 6.30
CA LEU A 166 -12.67 -4.50 4.92
C LEU A 166 -14.21 -4.43 4.86
N LYS A 167 -14.89 -5.08 5.79
CA LYS A 167 -16.35 -5.03 5.92
C LYS A 167 -16.82 -3.62 6.25
N GLN A 168 -16.21 -2.96 7.24
CA GLN A 168 -16.52 -1.57 7.61
C GLN A 168 -16.27 -0.59 6.44
N LEU A 169 -15.18 -0.80 5.68
CA LEU A 169 -14.92 0.00 4.48
C LEU A 169 -16.04 -0.14 3.45
N PHE A 170 -16.53 -1.35 3.20
CA PHE A 170 -17.61 -1.60 2.25
C PHE A 170 -18.96 -1.05 2.75
N GLU A 171 -19.27 -1.21 4.03
CA GLU A 171 -20.46 -0.62 4.66
C GLU A 171 -20.47 0.92 4.53
N LEU A 172 -19.29 1.56 4.68
CA LEU A 172 -19.14 2.99 4.48
C LEU A 172 -19.35 3.40 3.03
N ILE A 173 -18.87 2.60 2.07
CA ILE A 173 -19.11 2.87 0.64
C ILE A 173 -20.60 2.75 0.33
N ASP A 174 -21.30 1.75 0.85
CA ASP A 174 -22.76 1.59 0.72
C ASP A 174 -23.52 2.79 1.28
N GLU A 175 -23.15 3.25 2.49
CA GLU A 175 -23.73 4.45 3.11
C GLU A 175 -23.58 5.70 2.21
N LEU A 176 -22.37 5.90 1.68
CA LEU A 176 -22.05 7.12 0.92
C LEU A 176 -22.51 7.09 -0.55
N SER A 177 -22.61 5.90 -1.14
CA SER A 177 -23.15 5.72 -2.50
C SER A 177 -24.68 5.75 -2.53
N GLY A 178 -25.32 5.36 -1.42
CA GLY A 178 -26.76 5.17 -1.32
C GLY A 178 -27.21 3.81 -1.91
N GLU A 179 -26.29 2.95 -2.29
CA GLU A 179 -26.55 1.63 -2.88
C GLU A 179 -26.10 0.55 -1.89
N LYS A 180 -26.88 -0.52 -1.76
CA LYS A 180 -26.53 -1.70 -0.96
C LYS A 180 -26.04 -2.80 -1.87
N HIS A 181 -24.82 -3.26 -1.62
CA HIS A 181 -24.22 -4.35 -2.38
C HIS A 181 -24.31 -5.68 -1.64
N PHE A 182 -24.51 -6.75 -2.39
CA PHE A 182 -24.51 -8.10 -1.84
C PHE A 182 -23.08 -8.57 -1.60
N HIS A 183 -22.83 -9.19 -0.44
CA HIS A 183 -21.53 -9.75 -0.09
C HIS A 183 -21.55 -11.26 -0.11
N ILE A 184 -20.55 -11.85 -0.76
CA ILE A 184 -20.28 -13.28 -0.73
C ILE A 184 -19.04 -13.51 0.13
N ASN A 185 -19.20 -14.21 1.23
CA ASN A 185 -18.04 -14.61 2.02
C ASN A 185 -17.26 -15.69 1.31
N MET A 186 -15.99 -15.42 1.04
CA MET A 186 -15.05 -16.36 0.45
C MET A 186 -14.15 -16.95 1.54
N PRO A 187 -14.26 -18.26 1.84
CA PRO A 187 -13.36 -18.90 2.78
C PRO A 187 -11.90 -18.78 2.34
N SER A 188 -10.99 -18.58 3.29
CA SER A 188 -9.56 -18.33 3.02
C SER A 188 -8.90 -19.45 2.20
N TRP A 189 -9.23 -20.72 2.48
CA TRP A 189 -8.71 -21.86 1.73
C TRP A 189 -9.11 -21.84 0.25
N PHE A 190 -10.37 -21.43 -0.04
CA PHE A 190 -10.86 -21.34 -1.40
C PHE A 190 -10.24 -20.16 -2.16
N ALA A 191 -10.09 -19.01 -1.49
CA ALA A 191 -9.40 -17.84 -2.05
C ALA A 191 -7.95 -18.17 -2.41
N LEU A 192 -7.21 -18.88 -1.55
CA LEU A 192 -5.85 -19.32 -1.80
C LEU A 192 -5.79 -20.35 -2.95
N PHE A 193 -6.71 -21.29 -2.98
CA PHE A 193 -6.79 -22.27 -4.08
C PHE A 193 -7.06 -21.57 -5.43
N TYR A 194 -8.07 -20.70 -5.47
CA TYR A 194 -8.44 -19.96 -6.68
C TYR A 194 -7.29 -19.04 -7.15
N SER A 195 -6.64 -18.33 -6.24
CA SER A 195 -5.50 -17.48 -6.57
C SER A 195 -4.31 -18.25 -7.18
N ARG A 196 -4.06 -19.49 -6.72
CA ARG A 196 -3.05 -20.37 -7.31
C ARG A 196 -3.41 -20.81 -8.72
N LEU A 197 -4.69 -21.09 -8.97
CA LEU A 197 -5.18 -21.41 -10.33
C LEU A 197 -5.04 -20.21 -11.27
N GLU A 198 -5.48 -19.02 -10.82
CA GLU A 198 -5.34 -17.78 -11.60
C GLU A 198 -3.86 -17.47 -11.91
N GLN A 199 -2.97 -17.70 -10.95
CA GLN A 199 -1.53 -17.52 -11.16
C GLN A 199 -0.96 -18.50 -12.21
N LYS A 200 -1.38 -19.78 -12.18
CA LYS A 200 -0.98 -20.77 -13.20
C LYS A 200 -1.53 -20.39 -14.58
N LYS A 201 -2.79 -20.03 -14.66
CA LYS A 201 -3.46 -19.57 -15.88
C LYS A 201 -2.79 -18.35 -16.49
N ALA A 202 -2.52 -17.35 -15.66
CA ALA A 202 -1.78 -16.15 -16.06
C ALA A 202 -0.39 -16.46 -16.63
N LYS A 203 0.30 -17.44 -16.04
CA LYS A 203 1.62 -17.90 -16.51
C LYS A 203 1.53 -18.62 -17.88
N TRP A 204 0.49 -19.42 -18.11
CA TRP A 204 0.33 -20.16 -19.36
C TRP A 204 -0.10 -19.28 -20.53
N PHE A 205 -1.00 -18.31 -20.26
CA PHE A 205 -1.58 -17.45 -21.30
C PHE A 205 -0.91 -16.06 -21.40
N GLY A 206 0.14 -15.79 -20.61
CA GLY A 206 0.78 -14.48 -20.58
C GLY A 206 -0.12 -13.36 -20.06
N LEU A 207 -1.20 -13.71 -19.35
CA LEU A 207 -2.18 -12.79 -18.80
C LEU A 207 -1.74 -12.30 -17.43
N TYR A 208 -2.40 -11.25 -16.96
CA TYR A 208 -2.20 -10.73 -15.63
C TYR A 208 -3.17 -11.38 -14.64
N PRO A 209 -2.72 -12.00 -13.52
CA PRO A 209 -3.63 -12.61 -12.57
C PRO A 209 -4.45 -11.52 -11.86
N LEU A 210 -5.77 -11.74 -11.77
CA LEU A 210 -6.68 -10.85 -11.04
C LEU A 210 -6.35 -10.84 -9.54
N ILE A 211 -6.00 -12.01 -9.00
CA ILE A 211 -5.69 -12.23 -7.58
C ILE A 211 -4.46 -13.14 -7.49
N THR A 212 -3.50 -12.79 -6.64
CA THR A 212 -2.32 -13.62 -6.37
C THR A 212 -2.40 -14.21 -4.96
N PRO A 213 -1.74 -15.36 -4.68
CA PRO A 213 -1.67 -15.91 -3.32
C PRO A 213 -1.15 -14.89 -2.29
N GLY A 214 -0.06 -14.18 -2.59
CA GLY A 214 0.49 -13.18 -1.69
C GLY A 214 -0.46 -12.00 -1.44
N TRP A 215 -1.31 -11.63 -2.40
CA TRP A 215 -2.36 -10.65 -2.18
C TRP A 215 -3.43 -11.18 -1.21
N VAL A 216 -3.87 -12.42 -1.39
CA VAL A 216 -4.83 -13.07 -0.47
C VAL A 216 -4.24 -13.15 0.94
N GLU A 217 -3.00 -13.63 1.07
CA GLU A 217 -2.30 -13.71 2.36
C GLU A 217 -2.20 -12.36 3.05
N THR A 218 -1.88 -11.29 2.31
CA THR A 218 -1.83 -9.91 2.84
C THR A 218 -3.19 -9.44 3.37
N PHE A 219 -4.30 -9.77 2.69
CA PHE A 219 -5.64 -9.37 3.13
C PHE A 219 -6.24 -10.27 4.23
N LEU A 220 -5.65 -11.43 4.49
CA LEU A 220 -6.02 -12.30 5.60
C LEU A 220 -5.31 -11.96 6.92
N GLN A 221 -4.42 -10.97 6.91
CA GLN A 221 -3.70 -10.48 8.09
C GLN A 221 -4.19 -9.09 8.48
N ASP A 222 -4.03 -8.77 9.75
CA ASP A 222 -4.28 -7.42 10.26
C ASP A 222 -3.07 -6.52 10.01
N TRP A 223 -3.36 -5.27 9.67
CA TRP A 223 -2.39 -4.21 9.39
C TRP A 223 -2.82 -2.95 10.12
N VAL A 224 -2.78 -3.01 11.45
CA VAL A 224 -3.20 -1.93 12.35
C VAL A 224 -1.98 -1.09 12.69
N TYR A 225 -1.96 0.16 12.24
CA TYR A 225 -0.79 1.02 12.38
C TYR A 225 -1.14 2.37 12.94
N SER A 226 -0.16 2.96 13.68
CA SER A 226 -0.21 4.33 14.20
C SER A 226 0.65 5.26 13.34
N SER A 227 0.19 6.49 13.14
CA SER A 227 0.96 7.58 12.53
C SER A 227 1.37 8.65 13.54
N SER A 228 1.31 8.34 14.84
CA SER A 228 1.56 9.30 15.92
C SER A 228 2.92 10.00 15.84
N LYS A 229 3.94 9.32 15.33
CA LYS A 229 5.27 9.92 15.11
C LYS A 229 5.21 10.96 14.01
N ALA A 230 4.60 10.66 12.86
CA ALA A 230 4.43 11.62 11.78
C ALA A 230 3.57 12.81 12.21
N GLU A 231 2.51 12.60 12.99
CA GLU A 231 1.68 13.68 13.54
C GLU A 231 2.47 14.61 14.46
N LYS A 232 3.25 14.03 15.40
CA LYS A 232 4.02 14.79 16.38
C LYS A 232 5.22 15.52 15.77
N GLU A 233 5.98 14.86 14.91
CA GLU A 233 7.26 15.38 14.43
C GLU A 233 7.13 16.19 13.14
N LEU A 234 6.21 15.79 12.25
CA LEU A 234 6.03 16.45 10.97
C LEU A 234 4.83 17.41 10.97
N GLY A 235 3.85 17.20 11.85
CA GLY A 235 2.56 17.89 11.80
C GLY A 235 1.63 17.26 10.76
N TYR A 236 1.81 15.98 10.47
CA TYR A 236 0.95 15.20 9.57
C TYR A 236 -0.50 15.19 10.05
N LYS A 237 -1.43 15.29 9.12
CA LYS A 237 -2.88 15.28 9.41
C LYS A 237 -3.55 14.18 8.63
N ILE A 238 -4.50 13.52 9.27
CA ILE A 238 -5.27 12.41 8.69
C ILE A 238 -6.66 12.93 8.31
N THR A 239 -7.00 12.80 7.04
CA THR A 239 -8.36 12.98 6.54
C THR A 239 -9.20 11.77 6.98
N SER A 240 -10.41 12.03 7.51
CA SER A 240 -11.29 10.94 7.91
C SER A 240 -11.61 10.01 6.73
N LEU A 241 -11.70 8.71 7.00
CA LEU A 241 -12.03 7.72 5.96
C LEU A 241 -13.34 8.09 5.24
N LYS A 242 -14.31 8.62 5.99
CA LYS A 242 -15.61 9.05 5.45
C LYS A 242 -15.45 10.20 4.43
N GLU A 243 -14.63 11.18 4.73
CA GLU A 243 -14.36 12.32 3.82
C GLU A 243 -13.56 11.86 2.58
N GLY A 244 -12.51 11.07 2.78
CA GLY A 244 -11.69 10.55 1.69
C GLY A 244 -12.49 9.63 0.73
N ILE A 245 -13.33 8.75 1.26
CA ILE A 245 -14.21 7.89 0.43
C ILE A 245 -15.24 8.74 -0.32
N ARG A 246 -15.86 9.76 0.34
CA ARG A 246 -16.78 10.68 -0.33
C ARG A 246 -16.11 11.41 -1.51
N ALA A 247 -14.91 11.94 -1.31
CA ALA A 247 -14.13 12.59 -2.37
C ALA A 247 -13.79 11.61 -3.51
N THR A 248 -13.41 10.37 -3.17
CA THR A 248 -13.10 9.32 -4.13
C THR A 248 -14.32 8.95 -4.99
N LEU A 249 -15.49 8.72 -4.37
CA LEU A 249 -16.74 8.42 -5.09
C LEU A 249 -17.19 9.58 -5.96
N ALA A 250 -17.09 10.82 -5.49
CA ALA A 250 -17.40 12.01 -6.27
C ALA A 250 -16.52 12.10 -7.53
N TRP A 251 -15.21 11.89 -7.38
CA TRP A 251 -14.27 11.85 -8.50
C TRP A 251 -14.59 10.70 -9.49
N LEU A 252 -14.89 9.50 -9.00
CA LEU A 252 -15.29 8.36 -9.84
C LEU A 252 -16.54 8.65 -10.66
N ARG A 253 -17.52 9.37 -10.09
CA ARG A 253 -18.73 9.82 -10.81
C ARG A 253 -18.41 10.86 -11.89
N GLN A 254 -17.44 11.74 -11.67
CA GLN A 254 -17.01 12.73 -12.66
C GLN A 254 -16.32 12.09 -13.86
N ILE A 255 -15.38 11.17 -13.64
CA ILE A 255 -14.67 10.50 -14.75
C ILE A 255 -15.60 9.59 -15.57
N ARG A 256 -16.65 9.03 -14.96
CA ARG A 256 -17.67 8.25 -15.67
C ARG A 256 -18.54 9.11 -16.62
N LYS A 257 -18.68 10.39 -16.34
CA LYS A 257 -19.49 11.34 -17.15
C LYS A 257 -18.69 11.98 -18.28
N ARG A 258 -17.37 11.84 -18.31
CA ARG A 258 -16.57 12.32 -19.44
C ARG A 258 -16.67 11.29 -20.57
N PRO A 259 -17.25 11.64 -21.75
CA PRO A 259 -17.12 10.78 -22.93
C PRO A 259 -15.63 10.64 -23.28
N GLU A 260 -15.24 9.45 -23.73
CA GLU A 260 -13.90 9.17 -24.26
C GLU A 260 -13.59 10.06 -25.48
#